data_c1f4e9b19397b2fba3f63c88de75ab6f
#
_entry.id   c1f4e9b19397b2fba3f63c88de75ab6f
#
_cell.length_a   1.000
_cell.length_b   1.000
_cell.length_c   1.000
_cell.angle_alpha   90.00
_cell.angle_beta   90.00
_cell.angle_gamma   90.00
#
_symmetry.space_group_name_H-M   'P 1'
#
loop_
_entity.id
_entity.type
_entity.pdbx_description
1 polymer ?
#
loop_
_entity_poly.entity_id
_entity_poly.type
_entity_poly.pdbx_seq_one_letter_code
_entity_poly.pdbx_strand_id
1 'polypeptide(L)'
;MILQPFVPVDGALPGPVLTEIAALYSTNHAFFELSGDFPDPNRITVEQVAQALADELAHEGAEILLARSAGRLVGLAAVLDPAPGSADGPQEPWIGLLLVDATAHRAGHGRAVATLVEERFRAAGRSAVQIAVLDNNPAASAFWQAQGYTPVRRAKDRERGRACTVMRKALADG
;
A
#
# COMPACT_ATOMS: atom_id res chain seq x y z
N MET A 1 1.35 -17.66 -2.31
CA MET A 1 1.04 -16.40 -1.59
C MET A 1 -0.45 -16.17 -1.66
N ILE A 2 -1.07 -15.72 -0.57
CA ILE A 2 -2.48 -15.34 -0.52
C ILE A 2 -2.58 -13.88 -0.05
N LEU A 3 -3.60 -13.18 -0.54
CA LEU A 3 -3.93 -11.81 -0.15
C LEU A 3 -5.26 -11.83 0.61
N GLN A 4 -5.29 -11.29 1.82
CA GLN A 4 -6.46 -11.31 2.71
C GLN A 4 -6.78 -9.91 3.20
N PRO A 5 -8.07 -9.48 3.18
CA PRO A 5 -8.46 -8.24 3.82
C PRO A 5 -8.21 -8.30 5.34
N PHE A 6 -7.69 -7.20 5.87
CA PHE A 6 -7.59 -6.99 7.31
C PHE A 6 -8.82 -6.20 7.77
N VAL A 7 -9.73 -6.89 8.43
CA VAL A 7 -11.03 -6.32 8.82
C VAL A 7 -11.06 -6.12 10.34
N PRO A 8 -11.50 -4.95 10.82
CA PRO A 8 -11.77 -4.75 12.24
C PRO A 8 -12.81 -5.74 12.75
N VAL A 9 -12.64 -6.23 13.97
CA VAL A 9 -13.59 -7.08 14.68
C VAL A 9 -14.20 -6.25 15.82
N ASP A 10 -15.53 -6.13 15.85
CA ASP A 10 -16.26 -5.30 16.82
C ASP A 10 -15.73 -3.85 16.90
N GLY A 11 -15.30 -3.29 15.75
CA GLY A 11 -14.76 -1.93 15.65
C GLY A 11 -13.31 -1.78 16.11
N ALA A 12 -12.64 -2.86 16.52
CA ALA A 12 -11.25 -2.86 16.94
C ALA A 12 -10.36 -3.67 15.99
N LEU A 13 -9.12 -3.23 15.84
CA LEU A 13 -8.12 -3.99 15.09
C LEU A 13 -7.59 -5.16 15.94
N PRO A 14 -7.56 -6.40 15.43
CA PRO A 14 -7.11 -7.57 16.19
C PRO A 14 -5.65 -7.47 16.65
N GLY A 15 -5.41 -7.48 17.95
CA GLY A 15 -4.11 -7.26 18.58
C GLY A 15 -2.98 -8.20 18.08
N PRO A 16 -3.20 -9.52 17.97
CA PRO A 16 -2.17 -10.43 17.48
C PRO A 16 -1.70 -10.09 16.05
N VAL A 17 -2.64 -9.70 15.17
CA VAL A 17 -2.31 -9.31 13.79
C VAL A 17 -1.64 -7.95 13.76
N LEU A 18 -2.04 -7.01 14.62
CA LEU A 18 -1.35 -5.72 14.76
C LEU A 18 0.12 -5.89 15.15
N THR A 19 0.42 -6.84 16.02
CA THR A 19 1.80 -7.15 16.41
C THR A 19 2.63 -7.66 15.21
N GLU A 20 2.04 -8.53 14.38
CA GLU A 20 2.69 -8.98 13.13
C GLU A 20 2.92 -7.80 12.16
N ILE A 21 1.94 -6.92 12.01
CA ILE A 21 2.04 -5.75 11.13
C ILE A 21 3.10 -4.78 11.66
N ALA A 22 3.14 -4.52 12.97
CA ALA A 22 4.16 -3.67 13.58
C ALA A 22 5.58 -4.22 13.36
N ALA A 23 5.75 -5.53 13.45
CA ALA A 23 7.02 -6.18 13.11
C ALA A 23 7.39 -5.96 11.63
N LEU A 24 6.43 -6.08 10.69
CA LEU A 24 6.64 -5.79 9.28
C LEU A 24 7.05 -4.32 9.05
N TYR A 25 6.37 -3.37 9.71
CA TYR A 25 6.72 -1.95 9.65
C TYR A 25 8.14 -1.71 10.14
N SER A 26 8.52 -2.32 11.26
CA SER A 26 9.87 -2.17 11.85
C SER A 26 10.99 -2.67 10.92
N THR A 27 10.73 -3.65 10.05
CA THR A 27 11.74 -4.06 9.05
C THR A 27 11.96 -3.00 7.96
N ASN A 28 11.01 -2.07 7.79
CA ASN A 28 11.00 -1.06 6.73
C ASN A 28 11.44 0.34 7.22
N HIS A 29 12.28 0.42 8.26
CA HIS A 29 12.74 1.70 8.83
C HIS A 29 13.32 2.66 7.78
N ALA A 30 14.07 2.15 6.80
CA ALA A 30 14.66 2.97 5.74
C ALA A 30 13.59 3.63 4.85
N PHE A 31 12.46 2.95 4.58
CA PHE A 31 11.34 3.54 3.89
C PHE A 31 10.70 4.66 4.74
N PHE A 32 10.45 4.40 6.02
CA PHE A 32 9.83 5.38 6.91
C PHE A 32 10.74 6.56 7.26
N GLU A 33 12.05 6.39 7.17
CA GLU A 33 13.01 7.49 7.22
C GLU A 33 12.83 8.46 6.03
N LEU A 34 12.61 7.92 4.83
CA LEU A 34 12.33 8.73 3.63
C LEU A 34 10.95 9.38 3.67
N SER A 35 9.94 8.65 4.11
CA SER A 35 8.55 9.14 4.13
C SER A 35 8.27 10.11 5.27
N GLY A 36 8.93 9.93 6.40
CA GLY A 36 8.72 10.75 7.60
C GLY A 36 7.38 10.50 8.30
N ASP A 37 6.75 9.34 8.06
CA ASP A 37 5.42 9.03 8.61
C ASP A 37 5.45 8.78 10.12
N PHE A 38 6.60 8.41 10.68
CA PHE A 38 6.78 8.17 12.10
C PHE A 38 7.88 9.06 12.69
N PRO A 39 7.73 9.54 13.95
CA PRO A 39 8.71 10.39 14.61
C PRO A 39 10.10 9.76 14.71
N ASP A 40 10.16 8.45 14.98
CA ASP A 40 11.38 7.66 15.01
C ASP A 40 11.17 6.37 14.21
N PRO A 41 11.67 6.27 12.97
CA PRO A 41 11.51 5.10 12.13
C PRO A 41 12.19 3.83 12.66
N ASN A 42 13.10 3.97 13.63
CA ASN A 42 13.76 2.83 14.29
C ASN A 42 12.98 2.32 15.51
N ARG A 43 11.91 3.02 15.93
CA ARG A 43 11.11 2.71 17.12
C ARG A 43 9.62 2.86 16.84
N ILE A 44 9.13 2.16 15.81
CA ILE A 44 7.71 2.17 15.45
C ILE A 44 6.96 1.25 16.41
N THR A 45 5.98 1.79 17.13
CA THR A 45 5.20 1.04 18.12
C THR A 45 3.93 0.44 17.53
N VAL A 46 3.37 -0.57 18.20
CA VAL A 46 2.08 -1.19 17.80
C VAL A 46 0.96 -0.16 17.79
N GLU A 47 0.95 0.75 18.76
CA GLU A 47 -0.06 1.83 18.88
C GLU A 47 0.03 2.81 17.71
N GLN A 48 1.23 3.18 17.29
CA GLN A 48 1.45 4.04 16.11
C GLN A 48 0.96 3.36 14.83
N VAL A 49 1.24 2.06 14.67
CA VAL A 49 0.76 1.29 13.52
C VAL A 49 -0.76 1.16 13.55
N ALA A 50 -1.34 0.88 14.72
CA ALA A 50 -2.79 0.80 14.88
C ALA A 50 -3.47 2.12 14.48
N GLN A 51 -2.92 3.26 14.89
CA GLN A 51 -3.45 4.57 14.53
C GLN A 51 -3.33 4.81 13.01
N ALA A 52 -2.17 4.54 12.41
CA ALA A 52 -1.97 4.70 10.97
C ALA A 52 -2.95 3.85 10.14
N LEU A 53 -3.19 2.60 10.55
CA LEU A 53 -4.14 1.73 9.87
C LEU A 53 -5.60 2.19 10.07
N ALA A 54 -5.93 2.72 11.26
CA ALA A 54 -7.26 3.27 11.53
C ALA A 54 -7.53 4.52 10.68
N ASP A 55 -6.53 5.39 10.53
CA ASP A 55 -6.62 6.59 9.68
C ASP A 55 -6.82 6.21 8.21
N GLU A 56 -6.10 5.21 7.70
CA GLU A 56 -6.31 4.68 6.35
C GLU A 56 -7.72 4.12 6.17
N LEU A 57 -8.18 3.27 7.09
CA LEU A 57 -9.49 2.64 7.03
C LEU A 57 -10.67 3.62 7.25
N ALA A 58 -10.41 4.84 7.71
CA ALA A 58 -11.42 5.90 7.81
C ALA A 58 -11.83 6.47 6.44
N HIS A 59 -11.04 6.27 5.39
CA HIS A 59 -11.39 6.68 4.04
C HIS A 59 -12.39 5.70 3.42
N GLU A 60 -13.43 6.24 2.78
CA GLU A 60 -14.41 5.42 2.05
C GLU A 60 -13.74 4.65 0.92
N GLY A 61 -13.98 3.35 0.85
CA GLY A 61 -13.37 2.46 -0.13
C GLY A 61 -11.94 2.01 0.18
N ALA A 62 -11.40 2.39 1.36
CA ALA A 62 -10.08 1.94 1.78
C ALA A 62 -10.12 0.50 2.31
N GLU A 63 -9.11 -0.26 1.95
CA GLU A 63 -8.86 -1.61 2.47
C GLU A 63 -7.38 -1.79 2.81
N ILE A 64 -7.12 -2.54 3.86
CA ILE A 64 -5.79 -3.07 4.17
C ILE A 64 -5.77 -4.54 3.77
N LEU A 65 -4.81 -4.92 2.95
CA LEU A 65 -4.63 -6.27 2.43
C LEU A 65 -3.33 -6.86 2.98
N LEU A 66 -3.43 -8.02 3.63
CA LEU A 66 -2.29 -8.74 4.19
C LEU A 66 -1.84 -9.83 3.23
N ALA A 67 -0.57 -9.81 2.86
CA ALA A 67 0.05 -10.84 2.03
C ALA A 67 0.73 -11.88 2.90
N ARG A 68 0.28 -13.13 2.80
CA ARG A 68 0.85 -14.27 3.54
C ARG A 68 1.46 -15.30 2.60
N SER A 69 2.63 -15.79 2.99
CA SER A 69 3.31 -16.90 2.32
C SER A 69 3.66 -17.96 3.36
N ALA A 70 3.24 -19.20 3.14
CA ALA A 70 3.39 -20.29 4.11
C ALA A 70 2.90 -19.91 5.53
N GLY A 71 1.77 -19.21 5.63
CA GLY A 71 1.18 -18.75 6.89
C GLY A 71 1.81 -17.49 7.51
N ARG A 72 3.00 -17.09 7.08
CA ARG A 72 3.72 -15.92 7.60
C ARG A 72 3.30 -14.65 6.88
N LEU A 73 3.13 -13.55 7.60
CA LEU A 73 2.95 -12.23 7.02
C LEU A 73 4.25 -11.80 6.33
N VAL A 74 4.20 -11.54 5.03
CA VAL A 74 5.36 -11.15 4.22
C VAL A 74 5.18 -9.79 3.55
N GLY A 75 3.99 -9.22 3.59
CA GLY A 75 3.72 -7.90 3.04
C GLY A 75 2.33 -7.39 3.39
N LEU A 76 2.11 -6.12 3.10
CA LEU A 76 0.87 -5.40 3.31
C LEU A 76 0.67 -4.41 2.16
N ALA A 77 -0.58 -4.26 1.71
CA ALA A 77 -0.97 -3.16 0.84
C ALA A 77 -2.14 -2.39 1.45
N ALA A 78 -2.04 -1.07 1.49
CA ALA A 78 -3.18 -0.19 1.71
C ALA A 78 -3.69 0.26 0.34
N VAL A 79 -4.96 0.02 0.07
CA VAL A 79 -5.59 0.33 -1.22
C VAL A 79 -6.84 1.17 -1.02
N LEU A 80 -7.14 2.00 -1.99
CA LEU A 80 -8.36 2.80 -2.04
C LEU A 80 -9.04 2.51 -3.38
N ASP A 81 -10.27 1.99 -3.32
CA ASP A 81 -11.09 1.78 -4.49
C ASP A 81 -12.40 2.58 -4.34
N PRO A 82 -12.46 3.80 -4.88
CA PRO A 82 -13.64 4.67 -4.78
C PRO A 82 -14.86 3.98 -5.34
N ALA A 83 -16.01 4.18 -4.67
CA ALA A 83 -17.30 3.68 -5.17
C ALA A 83 -17.62 4.28 -6.55
N PRO A 84 -18.27 3.53 -7.46
CA PRO A 84 -18.74 4.07 -8.73
C PRO A 84 -19.68 5.25 -8.51
N GLY A 85 -19.45 6.39 -9.19
CA GLY A 85 -20.33 7.55 -9.16
C GLY A 85 -19.92 8.67 -8.19
N SER A 86 -18.74 8.66 -7.64
CA SER A 86 -18.17 9.84 -6.96
C SER A 86 -18.04 11.01 -7.95
N ALA A 87 -18.29 12.23 -7.45
CA ALA A 87 -18.76 13.42 -8.18
C ALA A 87 -17.96 13.91 -9.41
N ASP A 88 -16.75 13.41 -9.67
CA ASP A 88 -15.87 13.93 -10.73
C ASP A 88 -15.45 12.89 -11.79
N GLY A 89 -16.28 11.90 -12.05
CA GLY A 89 -16.04 10.88 -13.09
C GLY A 89 -15.42 9.58 -12.53
N PRO A 90 -15.02 8.63 -13.42
CA PRO A 90 -14.49 7.36 -13.00
C PRO A 90 -13.15 7.55 -12.27
N GLN A 91 -13.20 7.46 -10.95
CA GLN A 91 -11.98 7.48 -10.16
C GLN A 91 -11.31 6.10 -10.24
N GLU A 92 -10.05 6.10 -10.62
CA GLU A 92 -9.25 4.89 -10.66
C GLU A 92 -8.82 4.49 -9.24
N PRO A 93 -8.73 3.19 -8.93
CA PRO A 93 -8.22 2.73 -7.65
C PRO A 93 -6.75 3.13 -7.44
N TRP A 94 -6.37 3.22 -6.18
CA TRP A 94 -5.03 3.56 -5.74
C TRP A 94 -4.40 2.47 -4.89
N ILE A 95 -3.11 2.27 -5.06
CA ILE A 95 -2.27 1.63 -4.05
C ILE A 95 -1.57 2.75 -3.27
N GLY A 96 -2.04 3.02 -2.06
CA GLY A 96 -1.48 4.07 -1.20
C GLY A 96 -0.19 3.66 -0.52
N LEU A 97 -0.08 2.38 -0.16
CA LEU A 97 1.10 1.80 0.47
C LEU A 97 1.29 0.35 0.02
N LEU A 98 2.52 -0.04 -0.24
CA LEU A 98 2.91 -1.44 -0.41
C LEU A 98 4.20 -1.68 0.36
N LEU A 99 4.12 -2.46 1.42
CA LEU A 99 5.26 -2.89 2.22
C LEU A 99 5.51 -4.38 2.04
N VAL A 100 6.77 -4.75 2.01
CA VAL A 100 7.24 -6.14 2.04
C VAL A 100 8.28 -6.26 3.14
N ASP A 101 8.31 -7.37 3.84
CA ASP A 101 9.34 -7.69 4.82
C ASP A 101 10.74 -7.41 4.22
N ALA A 102 11.42 -6.40 4.76
CA ALA A 102 12.69 -5.96 4.23
C ALA A 102 13.77 -7.04 4.33
N THR A 103 13.63 -7.98 5.26
CA THR A 103 14.54 -9.14 5.40
C THR A 103 14.38 -10.14 4.25
N ALA A 104 13.27 -10.06 3.54
CA ALA A 104 12.94 -10.91 2.38
C ALA A 104 12.89 -10.11 1.06
N HIS A 105 13.49 -8.94 1.01
CA HIS A 105 13.62 -8.19 -0.24
C HIS A 105 14.35 -9.01 -1.31
N ARG A 106 14.02 -8.75 -2.58
CA ARG A 106 14.54 -9.46 -3.77
C ARG A 106 14.10 -10.93 -3.90
N ALA A 107 13.27 -11.45 -2.98
CA ALA A 107 12.64 -12.76 -3.11
C ALA A 107 11.37 -12.75 -4.02
N GLY A 108 11.08 -11.63 -4.68
CA GLY A 108 9.93 -11.49 -5.58
C GLY A 108 8.59 -11.18 -4.88
N HIS A 109 8.58 -11.05 -3.55
CA HIS A 109 7.34 -10.82 -2.80
C HIS A 109 6.66 -9.51 -3.20
N GLY A 110 7.38 -8.41 -3.40
CA GLY A 110 6.81 -7.13 -3.82
C GLY A 110 6.06 -7.24 -5.16
N ARG A 111 6.67 -7.89 -6.15
CA ARG A 111 6.01 -8.17 -7.43
C ARG A 111 4.75 -9.02 -7.24
N ALA A 112 4.84 -10.10 -6.45
CA ALA A 112 3.72 -10.98 -6.21
C ALA A 112 2.54 -10.25 -5.52
N VAL A 113 2.82 -9.40 -4.53
CA VAL A 113 1.79 -8.59 -3.87
C VAL A 113 1.16 -7.60 -4.85
N ALA A 114 1.96 -6.86 -5.63
CA ALA A 114 1.46 -5.92 -6.63
C ALA A 114 0.56 -6.63 -7.64
N THR A 115 0.99 -7.79 -8.17
CA THR A 115 0.20 -8.59 -9.11
C THR A 115 -1.15 -9.01 -8.51
N LEU A 116 -1.18 -9.52 -7.28
CA LEU A 116 -2.42 -9.95 -6.60
C LEU A 116 -3.37 -8.76 -6.37
N VAL A 117 -2.85 -7.58 -6.03
CA VAL A 117 -3.66 -6.36 -5.88
C VAL A 117 -4.24 -5.95 -7.24
N GLU A 118 -3.44 -5.96 -8.30
CA GLU A 118 -3.89 -5.66 -9.66
C GLU A 118 -4.97 -6.65 -10.15
N GLU A 119 -4.80 -7.94 -9.89
CA GLU A 119 -5.79 -8.97 -10.21
C GLU A 119 -7.11 -8.73 -9.47
N ARG A 120 -7.05 -8.32 -8.21
CA ARG A 120 -8.22 -7.94 -7.43
C ARG A 120 -8.96 -6.76 -8.08
N PHE A 121 -8.26 -5.72 -8.51
CA PHE A 121 -8.85 -4.59 -9.21
C PHE A 121 -9.45 -5.00 -10.58
N ARG A 122 -8.76 -5.86 -11.35
CA ARG A 122 -9.34 -6.40 -12.59
C ARG A 122 -10.63 -7.16 -12.32
N ALA A 123 -10.65 -8.02 -11.31
CA ALA A 123 -11.84 -8.77 -10.93
C ALA A 123 -12.99 -7.85 -10.49
N ALA A 124 -12.70 -6.67 -9.97
CA ALA A 124 -13.68 -5.62 -9.67
C ALA A 124 -14.05 -4.76 -10.88
N GLY A 125 -13.59 -5.10 -12.10
CA GLY A 125 -13.90 -4.37 -13.34
C GLY A 125 -13.12 -3.08 -13.52
N ARG A 126 -11.99 -2.91 -12.80
CA ARG A 126 -11.16 -1.70 -12.95
C ARG A 126 -10.19 -1.86 -14.12
N SER A 127 -10.10 -0.82 -14.96
CA SER A 127 -9.27 -0.81 -16.17
C SER A 127 -7.88 -0.22 -15.96
N ALA A 128 -7.62 0.40 -14.82
CA ALA A 128 -6.33 0.99 -14.46
C ALA A 128 -6.19 1.13 -12.96
N VAL A 129 -4.95 1.37 -12.51
CA VAL A 129 -4.60 1.64 -11.11
C VAL A 129 -3.53 2.72 -11.05
N GLN A 130 -3.58 3.55 -10.00
CA GLN A 130 -2.61 4.61 -9.75
C GLN A 130 -1.86 4.37 -8.44
N ILE A 131 -0.68 4.97 -8.38
CA ILE A 131 0.16 5.07 -7.17
C ILE A 131 0.77 6.47 -7.12
N ALA A 132 1.22 6.88 -5.93
CA ALA A 132 2.08 8.05 -5.78
C ALA A 132 3.41 7.61 -5.16
N VAL A 133 4.51 7.95 -5.81
CA VAL A 133 5.87 7.66 -5.33
C VAL A 133 6.54 8.95 -4.91
N LEU A 134 7.05 9.00 -3.68
CA LEU A 134 7.81 10.15 -3.20
C LEU A 134 9.06 10.36 -4.06
N ASP A 135 9.34 11.62 -4.43
CA ASP A 135 10.45 11.95 -5.31
C ASP A 135 11.82 11.62 -4.69
N ASN A 136 11.90 11.55 -3.36
CA ASN A 136 13.11 11.15 -2.64
C ASN A 136 13.31 9.62 -2.54
N ASN A 137 12.46 8.82 -3.21
CA ASN A 137 12.54 7.35 -3.19
C ASN A 137 12.73 6.77 -4.60
N PRO A 138 13.94 6.90 -5.19
CA PRO A 138 14.21 6.38 -6.53
C PRO A 138 14.10 4.86 -6.63
N ALA A 139 14.33 4.14 -5.53
CA ALA A 139 14.20 2.67 -5.51
C ALA A 139 12.74 2.24 -5.70
N ALA A 140 11.78 2.92 -5.08
CA ALA A 140 10.37 2.67 -5.30
C ALA A 140 9.95 3.04 -6.72
N SER A 141 10.45 4.16 -7.26
CA SER A 141 10.20 4.55 -8.66
C SER A 141 10.66 3.47 -9.63
N ALA A 142 11.87 2.96 -9.47
CA ALA A 142 12.41 1.89 -10.30
C ALA A 142 11.61 0.59 -10.17
N PHE A 143 11.17 0.24 -8.94
CA PHE A 143 10.33 -0.92 -8.69
C PHE A 143 9.01 -0.83 -9.48
N TRP A 144 8.30 0.28 -9.36
CA TRP A 144 7.01 0.45 -10.02
C TRP A 144 7.14 0.53 -11.55
N GLN A 145 8.18 1.18 -12.07
CA GLN A 145 8.48 1.16 -13.51
C GLN A 145 8.70 -0.28 -14.01
N ALA A 146 9.42 -1.10 -13.25
CA ALA A 146 9.63 -2.51 -13.59
C ALA A 146 8.33 -3.36 -13.52
N GLN A 147 7.29 -2.88 -12.80
CA GLN A 147 5.94 -3.47 -12.81
C GLN A 147 5.06 -2.93 -13.96
N GLY A 148 5.55 -2.02 -14.80
CA GLY A 148 4.82 -1.46 -15.94
C GLY A 148 4.03 -0.19 -15.63
N TYR A 149 4.28 0.46 -14.49
CA TYR A 149 3.73 1.77 -14.20
C TYR A 149 4.51 2.87 -14.91
N THR A 150 3.81 3.86 -15.42
CA THR A 150 4.40 5.01 -16.11
C THR A 150 4.02 6.30 -15.40
N PRO A 151 4.93 7.28 -15.31
CA PRO A 151 4.64 8.59 -14.74
C PRO A 151 3.55 9.31 -15.55
N VAL A 152 2.56 9.90 -14.86
CA VAL A 152 1.48 10.66 -15.51
C VAL A 152 1.43 12.11 -15.07
N ARG A 153 1.83 12.43 -13.83
CA ARG A 153 1.88 13.81 -13.33
C ARG A 153 2.72 13.93 -12.07
N ARG A 154 3.19 15.14 -11.80
CA ARG A 154 3.77 15.49 -10.50
C ARG A 154 2.67 16.01 -9.58
N ALA A 155 2.81 15.75 -8.30
CA ALA A 155 1.86 16.16 -7.28
C ALA A 155 2.55 16.43 -5.94
N LYS A 156 1.78 16.90 -4.98
CA LYS A 156 2.15 16.90 -3.56
C LYS A 156 1.16 16.02 -2.82
N ASP A 157 1.63 15.19 -1.90
CA ASP A 157 0.72 14.41 -1.08
C ASP A 157 -0.13 15.33 -0.20
N ARG A 158 -1.36 14.88 0.11
CA ARG A 158 -2.35 15.70 0.81
C ARG A 158 -2.04 15.88 2.29
N GLU A 159 -1.36 14.93 2.90
CA GLU A 159 -1.15 14.92 4.35
C GLU A 159 0.01 15.83 4.76
N ARG A 160 1.13 15.79 4.03
CA ARG A 160 2.38 16.47 4.40
C ARG A 160 2.93 17.39 3.33
N GLY A 161 2.30 17.46 2.16
CA GLY A 161 2.75 18.30 1.04
C GLY A 161 4.09 17.86 0.44
N ARG A 162 4.48 16.59 0.60
CA ARG A 162 5.72 16.03 0.04
C ARG A 162 5.61 15.90 -1.46
N ALA A 163 6.68 16.27 -2.18
CA ALA A 163 6.72 16.11 -3.63
C ALA A 163 6.68 14.62 -4.02
N CYS A 164 5.79 14.29 -4.94
CA CYS A 164 5.63 12.93 -5.43
C CYS A 164 5.31 12.90 -6.93
N THR A 165 5.56 11.78 -7.54
CA THR A 165 5.19 11.47 -8.92
C THR A 165 4.05 10.46 -8.90
N VAL A 166 2.93 10.83 -9.50
CA VAL A 166 1.81 9.90 -9.73
C VAL A 166 2.15 9.04 -10.93
N MET A 167 2.04 7.74 -10.76
CA MET A 167 2.26 6.75 -11.80
C MET A 167 0.99 5.93 -12.00
N ARG A 168 0.79 5.44 -13.22
CA ARG A 168 -0.41 4.73 -13.64
C ARG A 168 -0.04 3.48 -14.42
N LYS A 169 -0.83 2.42 -14.25
CA LYS A 169 -0.78 1.21 -15.06
C LYS A 169 -2.17 0.89 -15.58
N ALA A 170 -2.31 0.64 -16.89
CA ALA A 170 -3.49 0.04 -17.44
C ALA A 170 -3.56 -1.44 -17.02
N LEU A 171 -4.74 -1.86 -16.57
CA LEU A 171 -5.02 -3.24 -16.24
C LEU A 171 -5.69 -3.83 -17.50
N ALA A 172 -4.89 -4.47 -18.37
CA ALA A 172 -5.43 -5.10 -19.57
C ALA A 172 -6.52 -6.12 -19.20
N ASP A 173 -7.59 -6.15 -19.99
CA ASP A 173 -8.56 -7.24 -19.96
C ASP A 173 -7.83 -8.53 -20.31
N GLY A 174 -7.94 -9.54 -19.41
CA GLY A 174 -7.33 -10.86 -19.59
C GLY A 174 -8.06 -11.69 -20.63
#